data_77ba9b97c836316444f29781ed630989
#
_entry.id   77ba9b97c836316444f29781ed630989
#
_cell.length_a   1.000
_cell.length_b   1.000
_cell.length_c   1.000
_cell.angle_alpha   90.00
_cell.angle_beta   90.00
_cell.angle_gamma   90.00
#
_symmetry.space_group_name_H-M   'P 1'
#
loop_
_entity.id
_entity.type
_entity.pdbx_description
1 polymer ?
#
loop_
_entity_poly.entity_id
_entity_poly.type
_entity_poly.pdbx_seq_one_letter_code
_entity_poly.pdbx_strand_id
1 'polypeptide(L)'
;MGLKATARKNAIHAMVVYTEGCNGCDIEVLNALLSPRYDLEQYRVLLTWNPREADVLIVSGCVPWQMVEPLKKIYEMIPEPKAVLAVGSCAVNGNVFTNMVGDIGINEEVVGPVEKVIPVDVKVPGCAPRPEDIIAGAVRGVPKLMEA
;
A
#
# COMPACT_ATOMS: atom_id res chain seq x y z
N MET A 1 -18.54 16.54 -13.42
CA MET A 1 -17.37 15.63 -13.42
C MET A 1 -16.10 16.48 -13.37
N GLY A 2 -15.33 16.43 -12.29
CA GLY A 2 -14.14 17.28 -12.16
C GLY A 2 -13.00 16.83 -13.08
N LEU A 3 -12.10 17.74 -13.42
CA LEU A 3 -10.93 17.50 -14.28
C LEU A 3 -10.08 16.29 -13.78
N LYS A 4 -9.96 16.14 -12.46
CA LYS A 4 -9.28 14.99 -11.82
C LYS A 4 -9.94 13.65 -12.13
N ALA A 5 -11.28 13.56 -12.10
CA ALA A 5 -11.99 12.33 -12.43
C ALA A 5 -11.80 11.92 -13.89
N THR A 6 -11.69 12.90 -14.78
CA THR A 6 -11.38 12.65 -16.19
C THR A 6 -9.93 12.20 -16.38
N ALA A 7 -8.98 12.80 -15.66
CA ALA A 7 -7.58 12.40 -15.70
C ALA A 7 -7.38 10.96 -15.17
N ARG A 8 -8.03 10.58 -14.06
CA ARG A 8 -7.96 9.22 -13.50
C ARG A 8 -8.54 8.14 -14.40
N LYS A 9 -9.52 8.47 -15.24
CA LYS A 9 -9.99 7.54 -16.29
C LYS A 9 -8.89 7.22 -17.30
N ASN A 10 -7.89 8.11 -17.42
CA ASN A 10 -6.77 7.92 -18.33
C ASN A 10 -5.55 7.27 -17.69
N ALA A 11 -5.30 7.51 -16.42
CA ALA A 11 -4.21 6.88 -15.67
C ALA A 11 -4.47 6.98 -14.16
N ILE A 12 -4.09 5.93 -13.43
CA ILE A 12 -4.06 5.88 -11.96
C ILE A 12 -2.60 5.83 -11.53
N HIS A 13 -2.18 6.75 -10.68
CA HIS A 13 -0.81 6.79 -10.19
C HIS A 13 -0.72 6.06 -8.84
N ALA A 14 0.07 4.99 -8.80
CA ALA A 14 0.33 4.21 -7.60
C ALA A 14 1.69 4.58 -7.00
N MET A 15 1.70 4.91 -5.72
CA MET A 15 2.90 5.12 -4.94
C MET A 15 3.10 3.94 -3.99
N VAL A 16 4.30 3.38 -3.96
CA VAL A 16 4.67 2.30 -3.07
C VAL A 16 5.51 2.84 -1.93
N VAL A 17 5.13 2.51 -0.69
CA VAL A 17 5.88 2.83 0.51
C VAL A 17 6.17 1.55 1.28
N TYR A 18 7.43 1.28 1.46
CA TYR A 18 7.92 0.24 2.33
C TYR A 18 8.21 0.79 3.72
N THR A 19 7.64 0.21 4.75
CA THR A 19 7.85 0.65 6.14
C THR A 19 8.89 -0.20 6.85
N GLU A 20 8.61 -1.47 7.05
CA GLU A 20 9.55 -2.42 7.63
C GLU A 20 9.11 -3.86 7.33
N GLY A 21 10.05 -4.76 7.04
CA GLY A 21 9.73 -6.17 6.80
C GLY A 21 10.86 -6.91 6.08
N CYS A 22 10.51 -8.06 5.50
CA CYS A 22 11.47 -8.93 4.80
C CYS A 22 11.61 -8.62 3.29
N ASN A 23 11.00 -7.57 2.77
CA ASN A 23 10.93 -7.15 1.37
C ASN A 23 10.17 -8.12 0.43
N GLY A 24 9.65 -9.23 0.91
CA GLY A 24 8.89 -10.17 0.07
C GLY A 24 7.68 -9.54 -0.59
N CYS A 25 6.91 -8.73 0.17
CA CYS A 25 5.75 -8.04 -0.36
C CYS A 25 6.12 -6.96 -1.38
N ASP A 26 7.24 -6.25 -1.20
CA ASP A 26 7.68 -5.21 -2.14
C ASP A 26 8.04 -5.81 -3.48
N ILE A 27 8.76 -6.93 -3.47
CA ILE A 27 9.12 -7.67 -4.68
C ILE A 27 7.84 -8.08 -5.43
N GLU A 28 6.83 -8.59 -4.73
CA GLU A 28 5.58 -9.00 -5.35
C GLU A 28 4.74 -7.80 -5.85
N VAL A 29 4.76 -6.67 -5.14
CA VAL A 29 4.14 -5.42 -5.60
C VAL A 29 4.82 -4.91 -6.87
N LEU A 30 6.16 -4.86 -6.88
CA LEU A 30 6.90 -4.44 -8.07
C LEU A 30 6.74 -5.43 -9.22
N ASN A 31 6.65 -6.73 -8.91
CA ASN A 31 6.37 -7.75 -9.91
C ASN A 31 4.97 -7.54 -10.54
N ALA A 32 3.95 -7.21 -9.75
CA ALA A 32 2.63 -6.88 -10.26
C ALA A 32 2.63 -5.62 -11.14
N LEU A 33 3.40 -4.59 -10.75
CA LEU A 33 3.43 -3.31 -11.45
C LEU A 33 4.27 -3.35 -12.73
N LEU A 34 5.47 -3.94 -12.68
CA LEU A 34 6.52 -3.75 -13.71
C LEU A 34 6.88 -5.02 -14.48
N SER A 35 6.46 -6.21 -14.02
CA SER A 35 6.84 -7.45 -14.70
C SER A 35 6.07 -7.61 -16.01
N PRO A 36 6.73 -8.07 -17.10
CA PRO A 36 6.06 -8.29 -18.37
C PRO A 36 4.89 -9.27 -18.34
N ARG A 37 4.79 -10.09 -17.29
CA ARG A 37 3.71 -11.05 -17.11
C ARG A 37 2.42 -10.38 -16.65
N TYR A 38 2.52 -9.38 -15.77
CA TYR A 38 1.36 -8.72 -15.16
C TYR A 38 1.16 -7.33 -15.70
N ASP A 39 2.22 -6.54 -15.81
CA ASP A 39 2.32 -5.24 -16.47
C ASP A 39 1.09 -4.36 -16.27
N LEU A 40 0.89 -3.89 -15.04
CA LEU A 40 -0.24 -3.03 -14.70
C LEU A 40 -0.22 -1.70 -15.47
N GLU A 41 0.90 -1.30 -16.06
CA GLU A 41 0.98 -0.12 -16.91
C GLU A 41 0.08 -0.24 -18.15
N GLN A 42 -0.09 -1.45 -18.70
CA GLN A 42 -1.05 -1.70 -19.80
C GLN A 42 -2.49 -1.39 -19.40
N TYR A 43 -2.80 -1.48 -18.10
CA TYR A 43 -4.10 -1.11 -17.52
C TYR A 43 -4.12 0.34 -17.01
N ARG A 44 -3.10 1.14 -17.39
CA ARG A 44 -2.96 2.55 -17.03
C ARG A 44 -2.75 2.78 -15.52
N VAL A 45 -2.14 1.85 -14.83
CA VAL A 45 -1.65 2.03 -13.46
C VAL A 45 -0.16 2.33 -13.54
N LEU A 46 0.21 3.57 -13.26
CA LEU A 46 1.58 4.05 -13.40
C LEU A 46 2.24 4.18 -12.02
N LEU A 47 3.48 3.73 -11.91
CA LEU A 47 4.26 3.91 -10.70
C LEU A 47 4.73 5.38 -10.59
N THR A 48 4.53 5.99 -9.45
CA THR A 48 5.03 7.33 -9.13
C THR A 48 5.77 7.36 -7.80
N TRP A 49 6.76 8.23 -7.69
CA TRP A 49 7.49 8.52 -6.45
C TRP A 49 7.10 9.87 -5.85
N ASN A 50 6.18 10.60 -6.50
CA ASN A 50 5.69 11.87 -6.04
C ASN A 50 4.33 11.70 -5.36
N PRO A 51 4.22 11.90 -4.03
CA PRO A 51 2.95 11.73 -3.32
C PRO A 51 1.86 12.68 -3.79
N ARG A 52 2.21 13.85 -4.35
CA ARG A 52 1.22 14.81 -4.86
C ARG A 52 0.54 14.38 -6.15
N GLU A 53 1.13 13.43 -6.86
CA GLU A 53 0.58 12.85 -8.09
C GLU A 53 -0.13 11.53 -7.84
N ALA A 54 0.13 10.90 -6.68
CA ALA A 54 -0.42 9.60 -6.37
C ALA A 54 -1.94 9.65 -6.15
N ASP A 55 -2.62 8.62 -6.62
CA ASP A 55 -4.04 8.33 -6.36
C ASP A 55 -4.19 7.14 -5.42
N VAL A 56 -3.25 6.20 -5.50
CA VAL A 56 -3.21 4.98 -4.68
C VAL A 56 -1.92 4.94 -3.89
N LEU A 57 -2.03 4.73 -2.59
CA LEU A 57 -0.91 4.47 -1.70
C LEU A 57 -0.88 2.98 -1.36
N ILE A 58 0.16 2.29 -1.80
CA ILE A 58 0.42 0.89 -1.46
C ILE A 58 1.46 0.87 -0.34
N VAL A 59 1.08 0.34 0.80
CA VAL A 59 1.98 0.24 1.96
C VAL A 59 2.26 -1.23 2.24
N SER A 60 3.52 -1.60 2.28
CA SER A 60 3.99 -2.92 2.67
C SER A 60 4.85 -2.86 3.93
N GLY A 61 4.80 -3.93 4.71
CA GLY A 61 5.52 -4.02 5.98
C GLY A 61 4.74 -3.51 7.18
N CYS A 62 5.24 -3.78 8.39
CA CYS A 62 4.72 -3.21 9.62
C CYS A 62 5.27 -1.79 9.82
N VAL A 63 4.64 -1.02 10.70
CA VAL A 63 5.06 0.38 10.94
C VAL A 63 5.85 0.48 12.23
N PRO A 64 7.17 0.73 12.16
CA PRO A 64 7.98 1.09 13.32
C PRO A 64 7.71 2.54 13.74
N TRP A 65 8.07 2.89 14.99
CA TRP A 65 7.86 4.25 15.51
C TRP A 65 8.49 5.35 14.65
N GLN A 66 9.66 5.07 14.06
CA GLN A 66 10.38 6.01 13.19
C GLN A 66 9.61 6.35 11.91
N MET A 67 8.78 5.42 11.41
CA MET A 67 8.02 5.59 10.18
C MET A 67 6.63 6.17 10.38
N VAL A 68 6.17 6.36 11.63
CA VAL A 68 4.83 6.90 11.91
C VAL A 68 4.64 8.29 11.31
N GLU A 69 5.53 9.23 11.64
CA GLU A 69 5.44 10.60 11.15
C GLU A 69 5.71 10.74 9.64
N PRO A 70 6.74 10.09 9.07
CA PRO A 70 6.91 10.07 7.61
C PRO A 70 5.71 9.52 6.86
N LEU A 71 5.12 8.41 7.32
CA LEU A 71 3.97 7.79 6.67
C LEU A 71 2.73 8.68 6.71
N LYS A 72 2.46 9.34 7.84
CA LYS A 72 1.38 10.32 7.95
C LYS A 72 1.57 11.49 7.00
N LYS A 73 2.77 12.04 6.92
CA LYS A 73 3.09 13.15 6.00
C LYS A 73 2.89 12.75 4.53
N ILE A 74 3.34 11.56 4.14
CA ILE A 74 3.11 11.04 2.79
C ILE A 74 1.61 10.93 2.53
N TYR A 75 0.84 10.32 3.46
CA TYR A 75 -0.60 10.19 3.34
C TYR A 75 -1.32 11.54 3.19
N GLU A 76 -0.92 12.56 3.95
CA GLU A 76 -1.50 13.92 3.88
C GLU A 76 -1.17 14.63 2.57
N MET A 77 0.00 14.36 1.98
CA MET A 77 0.40 14.97 0.70
C MET A 77 -0.35 14.40 -0.50
N ILE A 78 -0.90 13.18 -0.39
CA ILE A 78 -1.69 12.57 -1.45
C ILE A 78 -3.06 13.26 -1.53
N PRO A 79 -3.45 13.82 -2.68
CA PRO A 79 -4.70 14.56 -2.82
C PRO A 79 -5.91 13.62 -2.82
N GLU A 80 -7.02 14.09 -2.24
CA GLU A 80 -8.30 13.37 -2.30
C GLU A 80 -8.92 13.41 -3.71
N PRO A 81 -9.72 12.39 -4.08
CA PRO A 81 -9.90 11.10 -3.40
C PRO A 81 -8.68 10.21 -3.58
N LYS A 82 -8.32 9.46 -2.56
CA LYS A 82 -7.19 8.52 -2.53
C LYS A 82 -7.63 7.17 -1.99
N ALA A 83 -6.94 6.11 -2.38
CA ALA A 83 -7.13 4.78 -1.83
C ALA A 83 -5.82 4.27 -1.19
N VAL A 84 -5.93 3.61 -0.04
CA VAL A 84 -4.80 3.04 0.69
C VAL A 84 -4.93 1.52 0.72
N LEU A 85 -3.91 0.84 0.20
CA LEU A 85 -3.80 -0.61 0.22
C LEU A 85 -2.71 -1.02 1.21
N ALA A 86 -3.06 -1.84 2.19
CA ALA A 86 -2.10 -2.53 3.04
C ALA A 86 -1.80 -3.93 2.46
N VAL A 87 -0.56 -4.16 2.04
CA VAL A 87 -0.14 -5.37 1.34
C VAL A 87 0.75 -6.22 2.22
N GLY A 88 0.35 -7.48 2.38
CA GLY A 88 1.06 -8.47 3.19
C GLY A 88 0.62 -8.52 4.64
N SER A 89 0.83 -9.67 5.27
CA SER A 89 0.42 -9.90 6.67
C SER A 89 1.08 -8.93 7.64
N CYS A 90 2.31 -8.47 7.38
CA CYS A 90 2.98 -7.48 8.22
C CYS A 90 2.24 -6.13 8.22
N ALA A 91 1.79 -5.66 7.04
CA ALA A 91 1.02 -4.43 6.92
C ALA A 91 -0.40 -4.55 7.50
N VAL A 92 -1.01 -5.74 7.38
CA VAL A 92 -2.41 -5.99 7.78
C VAL A 92 -2.56 -6.22 9.28
N ASN A 93 -1.67 -7.01 9.91
CA ASN A 93 -1.78 -7.42 11.32
C ASN A 93 -0.47 -7.35 12.11
N GLY A 94 0.64 -6.89 11.49
CA GLY A 94 1.95 -6.80 12.11
C GLY A 94 2.77 -8.09 12.09
N ASN A 95 2.10 -9.24 11.87
CA ASN A 95 2.72 -10.58 11.78
C ASN A 95 3.79 -10.82 12.87
N VAL A 96 4.91 -11.43 12.53
CA VAL A 96 6.01 -11.76 13.45
C VAL A 96 6.72 -10.54 14.06
N PHE A 97 6.59 -9.37 13.44
CA PHE A 97 7.25 -8.16 13.91
C PHE A 97 6.57 -7.52 15.14
N THR A 98 5.28 -7.75 15.33
CA THR A 98 4.55 -7.25 16.52
C THR A 98 4.43 -8.30 17.61
N ASN A 99 4.38 -9.58 17.25
CA ASN A 99 4.22 -10.68 18.19
C ASN A 99 5.41 -11.62 18.06
N MET A 100 6.49 -11.35 18.77
CA MET A 100 7.59 -12.30 18.88
C MET A 100 7.10 -13.52 19.67
N VAL A 101 7.19 -14.69 19.04
CA VAL A 101 6.73 -15.95 19.64
C VAL A 101 7.72 -16.39 20.73
N GLY A 102 7.22 -16.82 21.89
CA GLY A 102 7.99 -17.32 23.01
C GLY A 102 8.24 -16.27 24.09
N ASP A 103 9.32 -16.42 24.83
CA ASP A 103 9.67 -15.58 26.01
C ASP A 103 10.16 -14.15 25.63
N ILE A 104 10.23 -13.83 24.34
CA ILE A 104 10.75 -12.53 23.86
C ILE A 104 9.71 -11.41 24.00
N GLY A 105 8.41 -11.75 24.01
CA GLY A 105 7.33 -10.79 24.25
C GLY A 105 6.94 -9.93 23.02
N ILE A 106 6.30 -8.78 23.30
CA ILE A 106 5.85 -7.82 22.30
C ILE A 106 7.03 -6.91 21.91
N ASN A 107 7.21 -6.66 20.62
CA ASN A 107 8.20 -5.71 20.15
C ASN A 107 7.68 -4.28 20.34
N GLU A 108 8.28 -3.56 21.30
CA GLU A 108 7.90 -2.17 21.61
C GLU A 108 8.37 -1.15 20.58
N GLU A 109 9.28 -1.51 19.67
CA GLU A 109 9.77 -0.63 18.60
C GLU A 109 8.82 -0.55 17.41
N VAL A 110 7.83 -1.46 17.34
CA VAL A 110 6.87 -1.55 16.24
C VAL A 110 5.47 -1.19 16.72
N VAL A 111 4.88 -0.17 16.08
CA VAL A 111 3.48 0.20 16.33
C VAL A 111 2.52 -0.90 15.88
N GLY A 112 2.87 -1.58 14.80
CA GLY A 112 2.14 -2.72 14.26
C GLY A 112 1.55 -2.48 12.87
N PRO A 113 0.28 -2.88 12.66
CA PRO A 113 -0.35 -2.77 11.35
C PRO A 113 -0.53 -1.31 10.90
N VAL A 114 -0.57 -1.12 9.58
CA VAL A 114 -0.70 0.21 8.94
C VAL A 114 -1.95 0.95 9.41
N GLU A 115 -3.04 0.25 9.65
CA GLU A 115 -4.32 0.86 10.08
C GLU A 115 -4.28 1.57 11.44
N LYS A 116 -3.27 1.29 12.27
CA LYS A 116 -3.04 2.03 13.52
C LYS A 116 -2.50 3.44 13.29
N VAL A 117 -1.95 3.71 12.10
CA VAL A 117 -1.26 4.97 11.78
C VAL A 117 -2.03 5.80 10.77
N ILE A 118 -2.53 5.17 9.70
CA ILE A 118 -3.34 5.82 8.65
C ILE A 118 -4.55 4.95 8.30
N PRO A 119 -5.64 5.54 7.79
CA PRO A 119 -6.80 4.77 7.32
C PRO A 119 -6.40 3.84 6.17
N VAL A 120 -6.89 2.59 6.21
CA VAL A 120 -6.66 1.58 5.19
C VAL A 120 -7.99 1.20 4.55
N ASP A 121 -8.07 1.27 3.23
CA ASP A 121 -9.28 0.97 2.47
C ASP A 121 -9.34 -0.49 2.05
N VAL A 122 -8.20 -1.04 1.64
CA VAL A 122 -8.11 -2.44 1.18
C VAL A 122 -6.96 -3.15 1.87
N LYS A 123 -7.23 -4.33 2.37
CA LYS A 123 -6.24 -5.23 2.98
C LYS A 123 -6.01 -6.41 2.05
N VAL A 124 -4.74 -6.68 1.75
CA VAL A 124 -4.31 -7.83 0.95
C VAL A 124 -3.41 -8.70 1.82
N PRO A 125 -3.97 -9.71 2.51
CA PRO A 125 -3.19 -10.59 3.38
C PRO A 125 -2.34 -11.56 2.56
N GLY A 126 -1.27 -12.04 3.14
CA GLY A 126 -0.33 -13.01 2.57
C GLY A 126 1.09 -12.75 3.05
N CYS A 127 1.95 -13.76 3.01
CA CYS A 127 3.35 -13.63 3.43
C CYS A 127 4.28 -14.40 2.45
N ALA A 128 4.53 -13.82 1.28
CA ALA A 128 3.94 -12.63 0.64
C ALA A 128 2.66 -13.00 -0.13
N PRO A 129 1.73 -12.05 -0.39
CA PRO A 129 0.62 -12.29 -1.29
C PRO A 129 1.12 -12.41 -2.73
N ARG A 130 0.40 -13.14 -3.57
CA ARG A 130 0.75 -13.25 -4.99
C ARG A 130 0.42 -11.97 -5.74
N PRO A 131 1.11 -11.67 -6.86
CA PRO A 131 0.78 -10.51 -7.69
C PRO A 131 -0.70 -10.44 -8.09
N GLU A 132 -1.33 -11.58 -8.38
CA GLU A 132 -2.75 -11.66 -8.72
C GLU A 132 -3.66 -11.16 -7.58
N ASP A 133 -3.31 -11.50 -6.32
CA ASP A 133 -4.06 -11.08 -5.13
C ASP A 133 -3.89 -9.57 -4.88
N ILE A 134 -2.69 -9.04 -5.18
CA ILE A 134 -2.38 -7.61 -5.09
C ILE A 134 -3.18 -6.83 -6.14
N ILE A 135 -3.21 -7.32 -7.38
CA ILE A 135 -4.01 -6.75 -8.47
C ILE A 135 -5.50 -6.76 -8.13
N ALA A 136 -6.01 -7.90 -7.65
CA ALA A 136 -7.40 -8.00 -7.21
C ALA A 136 -7.72 -7.04 -6.04
N GLY A 137 -6.75 -6.83 -5.14
CA GLY A 137 -6.83 -5.84 -4.07
C GLY A 137 -6.91 -4.41 -4.62
N ALA A 138 -6.03 -4.06 -5.56
CA ALA A 138 -6.02 -2.75 -6.21
C ALA A 138 -7.35 -2.46 -6.92
N VAL A 139 -7.89 -3.42 -7.67
CA VAL A 139 -9.20 -3.29 -8.34
C VAL A 139 -10.32 -2.99 -7.35
N ARG A 140 -10.29 -3.57 -6.15
CA ARG A 140 -11.28 -3.26 -5.08
C ARG A 140 -11.16 -1.82 -4.55
N GLY A 141 -9.99 -1.20 -4.66
CA GLY A 141 -9.78 0.20 -4.27
C GLY A 141 -10.26 1.23 -5.32
N VAL A 142 -10.39 0.83 -6.60
CA VAL A 142 -10.77 1.74 -7.69
C VAL A 142 -12.11 2.45 -7.48
N PRO A 143 -13.19 1.82 -7.00
CA PRO A 143 -14.48 2.50 -6.79
C PRO A 143 -14.33 3.76 -5.95
N LYS A 144 -13.55 3.73 -4.87
CA LYS A 144 -13.31 4.89 -4.01
C LYS A 144 -12.71 6.08 -4.76
N LEU A 145 -11.85 5.83 -5.75
CA LEU A 145 -11.25 6.88 -6.56
C LEU A 145 -12.24 7.53 -7.55
N MET A 146 -13.33 6.84 -7.86
CA MET A 146 -14.34 7.28 -8.82
C MET A 146 -15.56 7.96 -8.18
N GLU A 147 -15.72 7.87 -6.85
CA GLU A 147 -16.84 8.43 -6.10
C GLU A 147 -16.76 9.95 -5.88
N ALA A 148 -15.77 10.65 -6.44
CA ALA A 148 -15.52 12.08 -6.24
C ALA A 148 -15.99 12.96 -7.40
#